data_397bf7169d97675e0caa106f6fd9c9bf
#
_entry.id   397bf7169d97675e0caa106f6fd9c9bf
#
_cell.length_a   1.000
_cell.length_b   1.000
_cell.length_c   1.000
_cell.angle_alpha   90.00
_cell.angle_beta   90.00
_cell.angle_gamma   90.00
#
_symmetry.space_group_name_H-M   'P 1'
#
loop_
_entity.id
_entity.type
_entity.pdbx_description
1 polymer ?
#
loop_
_entity_poly.entity_id
_entity_poly.type
_entity_poly.pdbx_seq_one_letter_code
_entity_poly.pdbx_strand_id
1 'polypeptide(L)'
;VSIEFALPESVGAILRPPEELLPHAWVERYRWLTDKDAGQPGPFRFDGTPYFIEPTDALVDPTVGTVTVIKASRCGGSELLKNILAFSIDARPMPAIYVLPREEDVKEEFSGALRRMAETTTKLAAHRATGNWASDNALLFDTMTVLAGKASTPADFLRRTSGLNLFDEVDNCEDQAKTARLGSIWTLLLERITTFLHLGKQYGVSTPTLADAAAWLAYEKSDRRRYWCPCPFCGVYQVPRFDLIRLIPGHEDERNPDLIENLQLARLRCEHPD
;
A
#
# COMPACT_ATOMS: atom_id res chain seq x y z
N VAL A 1 16.88 26.30 -46.01
CA VAL A 1 15.46 25.85 -46.09
C VAL A 1 15.20 24.99 -44.89
N SER A 2 14.51 25.53 -43.90
CA SER A 2 14.07 24.75 -42.72
C SER A 2 12.81 23.98 -43.14
N ILE A 3 12.86 22.65 -43.11
CA ILE A 3 11.72 21.80 -43.33
C ILE A 3 11.03 21.67 -41.98
N GLU A 4 9.92 22.37 -41.75
CA GLU A 4 9.03 22.11 -40.59
C GLU A 4 8.22 20.86 -40.88
N PHE A 5 8.47 19.82 -40.10
CA PHE A 5 7.68 18.60 -40.09
C PHE A 5 6.53 18.78 -39.06
N ALA A 6 5.34 19.06 -39.51
CA ALA A 6 4.14 18.98 -38.70
C ALA A 6 3.62 17.53 -38.70
N LEU A 7 3.76 16.82 -37.60
CA LEU A 7 3.13 15.51 -37.43
C LEU A 7 1.60 15.69 -37.30
N PRO A 8 0.79 14.82 -37.94
CA PRO A 8 -0.64 14.79 -37.68
C PRO A 8 -0.94 14.67 -36.18
N GLU A 9 -1.98 15.32 -35.68
CA GLU A 9 -2.34 15.28 -34.25
C GLU A 9 -2.48 13.86 -33.70
N SER A 10 -3.01 12.92 -34.51
CA SER A 10 -3.12 11.50 -34.16
C SER A 10 -1.75 10.84 -33.90
N VAL A 11 -0.73 11.19 -34.70
CA VAL A 11 0.64 10.68 -34.53
C VAL A 11 1.33 11.39 -33.36
N GLY A 12 1.10 12.68 -33.20
CA GLY A 12 1.60 13.46 -32.06
C GLY A 12 1.04 12.96 -30.73
N ALA A 13 -0.22 12.49 -30.70
CA ALA A 13 -0.83 11.90 -29.52
C ALA A 13 -0.20 10.56 -29.13
N ILE A 14 0.16 9.72 -30.11
CA ILE A 14 0.85 8.43 -29.89
C ILE A 14 2.29 8.63 -29.42
N LEU A 15 2.97 9.67 -29.92
CA LEU A 15 4.37 9.98 -29.59
C LEU A 15 4.52 10.84 -28.32
N ARG A 16 3.39 11.35 -27.77
CA ARG A 16 3.44 12.13 -26.53
C ARG A 16 3.87 11.21 -25.39
N PRO A 17 4.96 11.52 -24.67
CA PRO A 17 5.35 10.72 -23.51
C PRO A 17 4.18 10.69 -22.52
N PRO A 18 3.95 9.57 -21.84
CA PRO A 18 2.95 9.51 -20.77
C PRO A 18 3.25 10.60 -19.74
N GLU A 19 2.19 11.14 -19.15
CA GLU A 19 2.32 12.15 -18.11
C GLU A 19 3.05 11.53 -16.90
N GLU A 20 4.17 12.12 -16.50
CA GLU A 20 4.93 11.68 -15.34
C GLU A 20 4.24 12.17 -14.05
N LEU A 21 3.26 11.39 -13.59
CA LEU A 21 2.61 11.62 -12.31
C LEU A 21 3.37 10.89 -11.20
N LEU A 22 3.49 11.53 -10.04
CA LEU A 22 3.86 10.82 -8.82
C LEU A 22 2.79 9.77 -8.49
N PRO A 23 3.16 8.64 -7.86
CA PRO A 23 2.23 7.55 -7.58
C PRO A 23 0.95 7.99 -6.86
N HIS A 24 1.05 8.85 -5.83
CA HIS A 24 -0.15 9.35 -5.14
C HIS A 24 -1.07 10.15 -6.07
N ALA A 25 -0.52 11.03 -6.92
CA ALA A 25 -1.30 11.85 -7.84
C ALA A 25 -1.97 10.99 -8.92
N TRP A 26 -1.29 9.94 -9.40
CA TRP A 26 -1.87 8.94 -10.30
C TRP A 26 -3.05 8.23 -9.64
N VAL A 27 -2.90 7.81 -8.39
CA VAL A 27 -3.95 7.13 -7.63
C VAL A 27 -5.19 8.02 -7.49
N GLU A 28 -5.04 9.27 -7.06
CA GLU A 28 -6.16 10.20 -6.92
C GLU A 28 -6.87 10.51 -8.24
N ARG A 29 -6.13 10.46 -9.35
CA ARG A 29 -6.67 10.76 -10.67
C ARG A 29 -7.42 9.60 -11.30
N TYR A 30 -6.99 8.37 -11.09
CA TYR A 30 -7.47 7.23 -11.85
C TYR A 30 -8.16 6.14 -11.03
N ARG A 31 -7.83 6.00 -9.75
CA ARG A 31 -8.37 4.94 -8.94
C ARG A 31 -9.78 5.24 -8.45
N TRP A 32 -10.64 4.25 -8.58
CA TRP A 32 -12.03 4.30 -8.16
C TRP A 32 -12.32 3.24 -7.11
N LEU A 33 -12.99 3.63 -6.01
CA LEU A 33 -13.49 2.75 -4.96
C LEU A 33 -14.95 2.42 -5.20
N THR A 34 -15.34 1.18 -5.00
CA THR A 34 -16.73 0.74 -5.05
C THR A 34 -17.36 0.74 -3.65
N ASP A 35 -18.68 0.54 -3.58
CA ASP A 35 -19.43 0.34 -2.34
C ASP A 35 -18.97 -0.87 -1.50
N LYS A 36 -18.28 -1.83 -2.14
CA LYS A 36 -17.67 -2.98 -1.47
C LYS A 36 -16.28 -2.71 -0.91
N ASP A 37 -15.62 -1.69 -1.39
CA ASP A 37 -14.24 -1.35 -1.01
C ASP A 37 -14.20 -0.26 0.07
N ALA A 38 -15.21 0.62 0.11
CA ALA A 38 -15.28 1.72 1.06
C ALA A 38 -16.72 2.11 1.39
N GLY A 39 -16.93 2.65 2.58
CA GLY A 39 -18.24 3.19 2.99
C GLY A 39 -18.71 4.39 2.15
N GLN A 40 -17.81 5.02 1.40
CA GLN A 40 -18.10 6.07 0.42
C GLN A 40 -17.45 5.69 -0.91
N PRO A 41 -18.21 5.18 -1.89
CA PRO A 41 -17.70 4.90 -3.22
C PRO A 41 -17.37 6.19 -3.96
N GLY A 42 -16.37 6.14 -4.83
CA GLY A 42 -15.94 7.31 -5.59
C GLY A 42 -14.44 7.29 -5.92
N PRO A 43 -13.91 8.42 -6.41
CA PRO A 43 -12.48 8.53 -6.65
C PRO A 43 -11.70 8.42 -5.34
N PHE A 44 -10.60 7.68 -5.37
CA PHE A 44 -9.72 7.58 -4.21
C PHE A 44 -9.13 8.95 -3.85
N ARG A 45 -9.05 9.26 -2.56
CA ARG A 45 -8.43 10.48 -2.03
C ARG A 45 -7.56 10.16 -0.82
N PHE A 46 -6.42 10.84 -0.72
CA PHE A 46 -5.54 10.73 0.45
C PHE A 46 -5.94 11.65 1.61
N ASP A 47 -7.00 12.45 1.49
CA ASP A 47 -7.44 13.39 2.53
C ASP A 47 -7.66 12.71 3.90
N GLY A 48 -8.21 11.49 3.89
CA GLY A 48 -8.39 10.69 5.11
C GLY A 48 -7.15 9.92 5.56
N THR A 49 -6.16 9.77 4.69
CA THR A 49 -4.95 8.97 4.92
C THR A 49 -3.68 9.66 4.40
N PRO A 50 -3.45 10.94 4.72
CA PRO A 50 -2.34 11.71 4.15
C PRO A 50 -0.96 11.13 4.52
N TYR A 51 -0.87 10.37 5.60
CA TYR A 51 0.33 9.65 6.03
C TYR A 51 0.77 8.54 5.06
N PHE A 52 -0.05 8.19 4.07
CA PHE A 52 0.32 7.22 3.03
C PHE A 52 0.81 7.87 1.72
N ILE A 53 0.79 9.18 1.58
CA ILE A 53 1.32 9.87 0.39
C ILE A 53 2.80 9.54 0.20
N GLU A 54 3.63 9.83 1.20
CA GLU A 54 5.07 9.58 1.14
C GLU A 54 5.42 8.09 0.95
N PRO A 55 4.84 7.13 1.69
CA PRO A 55 5.04 5.71 1.41
C PRO A 55 4.63 5.27 0.00
N THR A 56 3.59 5.88 -0.57
CA THR A 56 3.17 5.59 -1.95
C THR A 56 4.20 6.11 -2.95
N ASP A 57 4.72 7.31 -2.77
CA ASP A 57 5.69 7.94 -3.66
C ASP A 57 7.09 7.32 -3.55
N ALA A 58 7.42 6.69 -2.43
CA ALA A 58 8.66 5.92 -2.28
C ALA A 58 8.82 4.80 -3.33
N LEU A 59 7.74 4.41 -4.02
CA LEU A 59 7.79 3.45 -5.13
C LEU A 59 8.72 3.91 -6.27
N VAL A 60 8.74 5.19 -6.57
CA VAL A 60 9.55 5.76 -7.66
C VAL A 60 10.90 6.32 -7.19
N ASP A 61 11.13 6.38 -5.87
CA ASP A 61 12.41 6.82 -5.30
C ASP A 61 13.48 5.71 -5.48
N PRO A 62 14.53 5.93 -6.27
CA PRO A 62 15.56 4.92 -6.51
C PRO A 62 16.40 4.60 -5.26
N THR A 63 16.38 5.43 -4.25
CA THR A 63 17.13 5.24 -3.00
C THR A 63 16.42 4.35 -1.99
N VAL A 64 15.10 4.15 -2.17
CA VAL A 64 14.26 3.35 -1.27
C VAL A 64 14.01 1.98 -1.87
N GLY A 65 14.58 0.92 -1.31
CA GLY A 65 14.33 -0.48 -1.73
C GLY A 65 13.20 -1.16 -0.94
N THR A 66 13.03 -0.79 0.32
CA THR A 66 12.07 -1.43 1.23
C THR A 66 11.29 -0.40 2.01
N VAL A 67 9.98 -0.60 2.12
CA VAL A 67 9.07 0.21 2.93
C VAL A 67 8.31 -0.69 3.89
N THR A 68 8.45 -0.44 5.20
CA THR A 68 7.69 -1.15 6.23
C THR A 68 6.81 -0.15 6.98
N VAL A 69 5.52 -0.40 6.97
CA VAL A 69 4.54 0.45 7.62
C VAL A 69 3.94 -0.25 8.83
N ILE A 70 4.21 0.28 10.01
CA ILE A 70 3.54 -0.11 11.25
C ILE A 70 2.31 0.78 11.41
N LYS A 71 1.17 0.18 11.50
CA LYS A 71 -0.12 0.87 11.48
C LYS A 71 -1.07 0.33 12.56
N ALA A 72 -2.05 1.14 12.94
CA ALA A 72 -3.20 0.65 13.67
C ALA A 72 -4.10 -0.21 12.77
N SER A 73 -4.99 -1.00 13.37
CA SER A 73 -6.01 -1.72 12.61
C SER A 73 -6.93 -0.75 11.87
N ARG A 74 -7.38 -1.14 10.68
CA ARG A 74 -8.37 -0.42 9.84
C ARG A 74 -7.99 1.01 9.41
N CYS A 75 -6.71 1.34 9.35
CA CYS A 75 -6.25 2.65 8.87
C CYS A 75 -5.81 2.66 7.39
N GLY A 76 -6.21 1.68 6.59
CA GLY A 76 -6.01 1.68 5.13
C GLY A 76 -4.71 1.05 4.64
N GLY A 77 -4.03 0.20 5.43
CA GLY A 77 -2.76 -0.43 5.02
C GLY A 77 -2.89 -1.29 3.76
N SER A 78 -3.91 -2.14 3.64
CA SER A 78 -4.15 -2.92 2.42
C SER A 78 -4.43 -2.02 1.21
N GLU A 79 -5.11 -0.88 1.42
CA GLU A 79 -5.33 0.09 0.36
C GLU A 79 -4.04 0.77 -0.12
N LEU A 80 -3.07 1.01 0.76
CA LEU A 80 -1.73 1.44 0.36
C LEU A 80 -1.10 0.44 -0.62
N LEU A 81 -1.10 -0.85 -0.30
CA LEU A 81 -0.54 -1.89 -1.17
C LEU A 81 -1.28 -1.98 -2.52
N LYS A 82 -2.61 -1.84 -2.50
CA LYS A 82 -3.43 -1.80 -3.73
C LYS A 82 -3.11 -0.56 -4.58
N ASN A 83 -2.87 0.58 -3.97
CA ASN A 83 -2.47 1.81 -4.67
C ASN A 83 -1.12 1.64 -5.36
N ILE A 84 -0.13 1.06 -4.67
CA ILE A 84 1.18 0.76 -5.20
C ILE A 84 1.07 -0.22 -6.38
N LEU A 85 0.29 -1.28 -6.22
CA LEU A 85 0.06 -2.27 -7.27
C LEU A 85 -0.63 -1.64 -8.49
N ALA A 86 -1.66 -0.83 -8.28
CA ALA A 86 -2.41 -0.17 -9.34
C ALA A 86 -1.51 0.75 -10.18
N PHE A 87 -0.71 1.59 -9.55
CA PHE A 87 0.26 2.42 -10.24
C PHE A 87 1.29 1.58 -11.00
N SER A 88 1.76 0.48 -10.38
CA SER A 88 2.77 -0.37 -11.02
C SER A 88 2.25 -1.02 -12.30
N ILE A 89 0.99 -1.45 -12.35
CA ILE A 89 0.40 -2.07 -13.54
C ILE A 89 0.40 -1.11 -14.75
N ASP A 90 0.07 0.16 -14.54
CA ASP A 90 -0.02 1.15 -15.64
C ASP A 90 1.31 1.82 -15.95
N ALA A 91 2.04 2.29 -14.92
CA ALA A 91 3.14 3.24 -15.12
C ALA A 91 4.53 2.67 -14.82
N ARG A 92 4.64 1.58 -14.05
CA ARG A 92 5.93 0.98 -13.69
C ARG A 92 5.85 -0.54 -13.63
N PRO A 93 5.58 -1.22 -14.75
CA PRO A 93 5.32 -2.65 -14.76
C PRO A 93 6.57 -3.47 -14.40
N MET A 94 6.39 -4.39 -13.46
CA MET A 94 7.34 -5.44 -13.11
C MET A 94 6.61 -6.61 -12.45
N PRO A 95 7.08 -7.86 -12.61
CA PRO A 95 6.43 -9.01 -11.99
C PRO A 95 6.24 -8.78 -10.48
N ALA A 96 5.01 -8.97 -9.99
CA ALA A 96 4.68 -8.73 -8.60
C ALA A 96 4.24 -10.00 -7.87
N ILE A 97 4.58 -10.09 -6.59
CA ILE A 97 4.06 -11.08 -5.66
C ILE A 97 3.32 -10.34 -4.55
N TYR A 98 2.03 -10.63 -4.41
CA TYR A 98 1.20 -10.10 -3.31
C TYR A 98 1.04 -11.21 -2.27
N VAL A 99 1.65 -11.02 -1.10
CA VAL A 99 1.75 -12.03 -0.03
C VAL A 99 0.69 -11.79 1.02
N LEU A 100 -0.05 -12.86 1.31
CA LEU A 100 -1.12 -12.90 2.30
C LEU A 100 -0.89 -14.10 3.25
N PRO A 101 -1.40 -14.03 4.50
CA PRO A 101 -1.12 -15.08 5.48
C PRO A 101 -1.68 -16.43 5.09
N ARG A 102 -2.95 -16.50 4.67
CA ARG A 102 -3.73 -17.72 4.47
C ARG A 102 -4.28 -17.84 3.06
N GLU A 103 -4.74 -19.05 2.73
CA GLU A 103 -5.36 -19.32 1.41
C GLU A 103 -6.71 -18.63 1.26
N GLU A 104 -7.49 -18.55 2.31
CA GLU A 104 -8.78 -17.85 2.32
C GLU A 104 -8.59 -16.36 2.04
N ASP A 105 -7.58 -15.73 2.67
CA ASP A 105 -7.23 -14.32 2.47
C ASP A 105 -6.84 -14.06 1.01
N VAL A 106 -6.05 -14.99 0.41
CA VAL A 106 -5.67 -14.91 -1.02
C VAL A 106 -6.89 -14.97 -1.92
N LYS A 107 -7.79 -15.91 -1.69
CA LYS A 107 -8.99 -16.07 -2.52
C LYS A 107 -9.88 -14.83 -2.43
N GLU A 108 -10.11 -14.33 -1.23
CA GLU A 108 -10.92 -13.11 -1.01
C GLU A 108 -10.30 -11.90 -1.70
N GLU A 109 -8.99 -11.71 -1.58
CA GLU A 109 -8.30 -10.56 -2.15
C GLU A 109 -8.21 -10.64 -3.67
N PHE A 110 -7.76 -11.77 -4.25
CA PHE A 110 -7.56 -11.92 -5.70
C PHE A 110 -8.87 -12.04 -6.48
N SER A 111 -9.79 -12.90 -6.05
CA SER A 111 -11.10 -13.05 -6.71
C SER A 111 -12.06 -11.92 -6.36
N GLY A 112 -11.77 -11.17 -5.28
CA GLY A 112 -12.59 -10.08 -4.74
C GLY A 112 -12.01 -8.71 -5.02
N ALA A 113 -11.23 -8.16 -4.08
CA ALA A 113 -10.85 -6.75 -4.07
C ALA A 113 -9.90 -6.36 -5.21
N LEU A 114 -8.83 -7.11 -5.48
CA LEU A 114 -7.88 -6.80 -6.56
C LEU A 114 -8.53 -6.92 -7.94
N ARG A 115 -9.39 -7.93 -8.13
CA ARG A 115 -10.14 -8.07 -9.37
C ARG A 115 -11.08 -6.89 -9.60
N ARG A 116 -11.87 -6.50 -8.59
CA ARG A 116 -12.74 -5.31 -8.69
C ARG A 116 -11.94 -4.05 -8.99
N MET A 117 -10.82 -3.83 -8.28
CA MET A 117 -9.93 -2.70 -8.56
C MET A 117 -9.49 -2.64 -10.02
N ALA A 118 -9.08 -3.78 -10.59
CA ALA A 118 -8.68 -3.88 -12.00
C ALA A 118 -9.84 -3.71 -12.98
N GLU A 119 -11.08 -4.00 -12.58
CA GLU A 119 -12.26 -3.83 -13.40
C GLU A 119 -12.82 -2.40 -13.38
N THR A 120 -12.73 -1.72 -12.23
CA THR A 120 -13.33 -0.39 -12.02
C THR A 120 -12.38 0.77 -12.31
N THR A 121 -11.07 0.53 -12.26
CA THR A 121 -10.07 1.54 -12.61
C THR A 121 -9.79 1.48 -14.11
N THR A 122 -10.24 2.48 -14.85
CA THR A 122 -10.21 2.50 -16.34
C THR A 122 -8.82 2.20 -16.91
N LYS A 123 -7.78 2.75 -16.32
CA LYS A 123 -6.39 2.49 -16.72
C LYS A 123 -6.03 1.00 -16.60
N LEU A 124 -6.35 0.37 -15.47
CA LEU A 124 -6.07 -1.04 -15.24
C LEU A 124 -6.91 -1.96 -16.12
N ALA A 125 -8.18 -1.59 -16.35
CA ALA A 125 -9.08 -2.33 -17.23
C ALA A 125 -8.54 -2.44 -18.66
N ALA A 126 -7.84 -1.41 -19.14
CA ALA A 126 -7.19 -1.39 -20.44
C ALA A 126 -6.00 -2.36 -20.56
N HIS A 127 -5.32 -2.64 -19.44
CA HIS A 127 -4.16 -3.54 -19.40
C HIS A 127 -4.50 -5.01 -19.15
N ARG A 128 -5.77 -5.36 -18.95
CA ARG A 128 -6.16 -6.77 -18.74
C ARG A 128 -5.80 -7.61 -19.95
N ALA A 129 -5.11 -8.73 -19.72
CA ALA A 129 -4.79 -9.67 -20.81
C ALA A 129 -6.05 -10.22 -21.47
N THR A 130 -5.94 -10.58 -22.73
CA THR A 130 -7.06 -11.20 -23.47
C THR A 130 -7.36 -12.60 -22.92
N GLY A 131 -8.64 -12.95 -22.81
CA GLY A 131 -9.08 -14.25 -22.31
C GLY A 131 -9.20 -14.30 -20.78
N ASN A 132 -8.71 -15.38 -20.16
CA ASN A 132 -8.79 -15.56 -18.70
C ASN A 132 -7.67 -14.79 -18.00
N TRP A 133 -7.88 -13.51 -17.74
CA TRP A 133 -6.91 -12.61 -17.12
C TRP A 133 -6.84 -12.70 -15.59
N ALA A 134 -7.82 -13.33 -14.94
CA ALA A 134 -7.91 -13.41 -13.48
C ALA A 134 -8.24 -14.82 -13.01
N SER A 135 -7.49 -15.29 -12.03
CA SER A 135 -7.73 -16.53 -11.28
C SER A 135 -7.60 -16.27 -9.79
N ASP A 136 -7.84 -17.29 -8.97
CA ASP A 136 -7.68 -17.19 -7.51
C ASP A 136 -6.22 -16.94 -7.06
N ASN A 137 -5.25 -17.16 -7.95
CA ASN A 137 -3.82 -17.08 -7.60
C ASN A 137 -3.02 -16.16 -8.52
N ALA A 138 -3.63 -15.55 -9.53
CA ALA A 138 -2.91 -14.68 -10.45
C ALA A 138 -3.84 -13.70 -11.16
N LEU A 139 -3.31 -12.49 -11.41
CA LEU A 139 -3.89 -11.53 -12.34
C LEU A 139 -2.88 -11.29 -13.46
N LEU A 140 -3.37 -11.38 -14.70
CA LEU A 140 -2.56 -11.26 -15.91
C LEU A 140 -2.89 -9.95 -16.62
N PHE A 141 -1.90 -9.11 -16.76
CA PHE A 141 -1.97 -7.87 -17.52
C PHE A 141 -1.03 -7.98 -18.73
N ASP A 142 -1.25 -7.20 -19.75
CA ASP A 142 -0.34 -7.11 -20.90
C ASP A 142 1.03 -6.49 -20.50
N THR A 143 1.05 -5.71 -19.43
CA THR A 143 2.23 -5.06 -18.87
C THR A 143 2.97 -5.92 -17.86
N MET A 144 2.27 -6.69 -17.02
CA MET A 144 2.88 -7.49 -15.95
C MET A 144 1.98 -8.62 -15.44
N THR A 145 2.58 -9.51 -14.66
CA THR A 145 1.85 -10.55 -13.92
C THR A 145 1.89 -10.27 -12.41
N VAL A 146 0.76 -10.41 -11.75
CA VAL A 146 0.63 -10.37 -10.29
C VAL A 146 0.31 -11.78 -9.78
N LEU A 147 1.18 -12.34 -8.96
CA LEU A 147 1.01 -13.66 -8.36
C LEU A 147 0.62 -13.56 -6.89
N ALA A 148 -0.26 -14.44 -6.47
CA ALA A 148 -0.54 -14.62 -5.05
C ALA A 148 0.61 -15.37 -4.37
N GLY A 149 1.05 -14.83 -3.23
CA GLY A 149 1.95 -15.49 -2.29
C GLY A 149 1.17 -15.94 -1.06
N LYS A 150 1.09 -17.27 -0.83
CA LYS A 150 0.51 -17.81 0.40
C LYS A 150 1.62 -18.07 1.40
N ALA A 151 1.64 -17.34 2.50
CA ALA A 151 2.69 -17.49 3.50
C ALA A 151 2.71 -18.90 4.13
N SER A 152 1.57 -19.56 4.20
CA SER A 152 1.47 -20.96 4.67
C SER A 152 2.08 -22.00 3.70
N THR A 153 2.24 -21.67 2.41
CA THR A 153 2.86 -22.52 1.38
C THR A 153 3.86 -21.76 0.52
N PRO A 154 4.94 -21.25 1.11
CA PRO A 154 5.82 -20.30 0.41
C PRO A 154 6.62 -20.92 -0.73
N ALA A 155 6.72 -22.25 -0.82
CA ALA A 155 7.44 -22.94 -1.90
C ALA A 155 6.89 -22.59 -3.31
N ASP A 156 5.62 -22.25 -3.43
CA ASP A 156 4.95 -21.97 -4.70
C ASP A 156 5.45 -20.68 -5.36
N PHE A 157 5.79 -19.66 -4.57
CA PHE A 157 6.23 -18.37 -5.07
C PHE A 157 7.72 -18.07 -4.86
N LEU A 158 8.38 -18.76 -3.93
CA LEU A 158 9.82 -18.57 -3.69
C LEU A 158 10.71 -18.95 -4.89
N ARG A 159 10.19 -19.69 -5.86
CA ARG A 159 10.88 -20.02 -7.12
C ARG A 159 10.67 -18.97 -8.21
N ARG A 160 9.84 -17.96 -7.96
CA ARG A 160 9.52 -16.92 -8.93
C ARG A 160 10.40 -15.72 -8.74
N THR A 161 10.80 -15.09 -9.83
CA THR A 161 11.45 -13.79 -9.83
C THR A 161 10.38 -12.71 -9.71
N SER A 162 10.60 -11.72 -8.87
CA SER A 162 9.70 -10.58 -8.71
C SER A 162 10.48 -9.28 -8.63
N GLY A 163 9.90 -8.22 -9.17
CA GLY A 163 10.40 -6.85 -9.03
C GLY A 163 9.65 -6.06 -7.96
N LEU A 164 8.44 -6.53 -7.60
CA LEU A 164 7.61 -5.90 -6.58
C LEU A 164 7.05 -6.96 -5.64
N ASN A 165 7.39 -6.87 -4.36
CA ASN A 165 6.80 -7.70 -3.30
C ASN A 165 5.91 -6.85 -2.41
N LEU A 166 4.68 -7.28 -2.18
CA LEU A 166 3.69 -6.63 -1.35
C LEU A 166 3.22 -7.59 -0.26
N PHE A 167 3.46 -7.25 1.01
CA PHE A 167 3.05 -8.07 2.15
C PHE A 167 1.91 -7.40 2.90
N ASP A 168 0.76 -8.03 2.91
CA ASP A 168 -0.34 -7.62 3.78
C ASP A 168 -0.28 -8.41 5.10
N GLU A 169 -0.18 -7.70 6.22
CA GLU A 169 0.02 -8.25 7.56
C GLU A 169 1.32 -9.07 7.70
N VAL A 170 2.48 -8.40 7.62
CA VAL A 170 3.82 -8.99 7.67
C VAL A 170 3.99 -9.97 8.84
N ASP A 171 3.56 -9.59 10.05
CA ASP A 171 3.73 -10.43 11.24
C ASP A 171 2.95 -11.74 11.12
N ASN A 172 1.72 -11.67 10.63
CA ASN A 172 0.89 -12.86 10.39
C ASN A 172 1.48 -13.74 9.27
N CYS A 173 2.05 -13.14 8.23
CA CYS A 173 2.74 -13.88 7.17
C CYS A 173 3.96 -14.63 7.71
N GLU A 174 4.78 -13.98 8.52
CA GLU A 174 5.96 -14.62 9.12
C GLU A 174 5.58 -15.76 10.08
N ASP A 175 4.51 -15.60 10.85
CA ASP A 175 4.03 -16.65 11.76
C ASP A 175 3.50 -17.87 10.99
N GLN A 176 2.82 -17.69 9.87
CA GLN A 176 2.43 -18.79 8.97
C GLN A 176 3.66 -19.48 8.35
N ALA A 177 4.66 -18.72 7.94
CA ALA A 177 5.90 -19.26 7.36
C ALA A 177 6.72 -20.08 8.36
N LYS A 178 6.79 -19.68 9.63
CA LYS A 178 7.43 -20.45 10.71
C LYS A 178 6.81 -21.84 10.86
N THR A 179 5.49 -21.94 10.71
CA THR A 179 4.77 -23.21 10.74
C THR A 179 5.22 -24.14 9.60
N ALA A 180 5.57 -23.61 8.45
CA ALA A 180 6.10 -24.33 7.31
C ALA A 180 7.61 -24.69 7.43
N ARG A 181 8.25 -24.39 8.57
CA ARG A 181 9.68 -24.62 8.85
C ARG A 181 10.64 -23.97 7.85
N LEU A 182 10.23 -22.90 7.22
CA LEU A 182 11.08 -22.06 6.40
C LEU A 182 11.62 -20.89 7.22
N GLY A 183 12.71 -20.30 6.75
CA GLY A 183 13.19 -19.04 7.31
C GLY A 183 12.22 -17.90 7.04
N SER A 184 12.60 -16.67 7.41
CA SER A 184 11.79 -15.47 7.16
C SER A 184 11.46 -15.32 5.68
N ILE A 185 10.18 -15.35 5.32
CA ILE A 185 9.72 -15.13 3.94
C ILE A 185 9.94 -13.68 3.51
N TRP A 186 9.91 -12.73 4.45
CA TRP A 186 10.28 -11.35 4.23
C TRP A 186 11.69 -11.23 3.66
N THR A 187 12.66 -11.90 4.31
CA THR A 187 14.05 -11.90 3.86
C THR A 187 14.23 -12.69 2.56
N LEU A 188 13.60 -13.85 2.43
CA LEU A 188 13.69 -14.68 1.22
C LEU A 188 13.16 -13.98 -0.03
N LEU A 189 12.08 -13.22 0.08
CA LEU A 189 11.54 -12.45 -1.04
C LEU A 189 12.37 -11.20 -1.34
N LEU A 190 13.02 -10.62 -0.34
CA LEU A 190 13.95 -9.51 -0.56
C LEU A 190 15.12 -9.92 -1.49
N GLU A 191 15.56 -11.17 -1.40
CA GLU A 191 16.57 -11.69 -2.32
C GLU A 191 16.07 -11.82 -3.76
N ARG A 192 14.76 -12.00 -3.98
CA ARG A 192 14.16 -12.17 -5.32
C ARG A 192 14.09 -10.89 -6.13
N ILE A 193 14.04 -9.74 -5.49
CA ILE A 193 14.04 -8.45 -6.17
C ILE A 193 15.43 -7.98 -6.60
N THR A 194 16.49 -8.65 -6.17
CA THR A 194 17.89 -8.25 -6.48
C THR A 194 18.19 -8.22 -7.97
N THR A 195 17.51 -9.04 -8.78
CA THR A 195 17.65 -9.03 -10.25
C THR A 195 17.14 -7.74 -10.89
N PHE A 196 16.29 -7.00 -10.20
CA PHE A 196 15.77 -5.70 -10.64
C PHE A 196 16.61 -4.52 -10.14
N LEU A 197 17.75 -4.80 -9.46
CA LEU A 197 18.66 -3.81 -8.92
C LEU A 197 17.91 -2.74 -8.09
N HIS A 198 18.17 -1.46 -8.36
CA HIS A 198 17.52 -0.33 -7.70
C HIS A 198 16.03 -0.13 -8.07
N LEU A 199 15.54 -0.87 -9.07
CA LEU A 199 14.13 -0.81 -9.45
C LEU A 199 13.25 -1.68 -8.57
N GLY A 200 13.80 -2.77 -8.02
CA GLY A 200 13.05 -3.70 -7.19
C GLY A 200 12.58 -3.07 -5.88
N LYS A 201 11.35 -3.38 -5.47
CA LYS A 201 10.70 -2.81 -4.28
C LYS A 201 10.05 -3.88 -3.44
N GLN A 202 10.17 -3.76 -2.14
CA GLN A 202 9.43 -4.58 -1.18
C GLN A 202 8.66 -3.70 -0.20
N TYR A 203 7.36 -3.90 -0.13
CA TYR A 203 6.45 -3.22 0.77
C TYR A 203 5.84 -4.18 1.76
N GLY A 204 5.70 -3.77 3.01
CA GLY A 204 4.97 -4.51 4.01
C GLY A 204 4.18 -3.58 4.91
N VAL A 205 2.96 -3.98 5.20
CA VAL A 205 2.11 -3.34 6.20
C VAL A 205 1.81 -4.34 7.30
N SER A 206 1.78 -3.90 8.54
CA SER A 206 1.40 -4.77 9.67
C SER A 206 0.83 -3.96 10.82
N THR A 207 -0.16 -4.54 11.49
CA THR A 207 -0.55 -4.12 12.83
C THR A 207 0.42 -4.78 13.79
N PRO A 208 1.19 -4.05 14.60
CA PRO A 208 2.20 -4.64 15.47
C PRO A 208 1.56 -5.53 16.52
N THR A 209 2.10 -6.73 16.69
CA THR A 209 1.64 -7.69 17.68
C THR A 209 2.55 -7.72 18.91
N LEU A 210 3.86 -7.86 18.70
CA LEU A 210 4.88 -7.94 19.73
C LEU A 210 6.07 -7.05 19.39
N ALA A 211 6.86 -6.67 20.38
CA ALA A 211 8.03 -5.81 20.20
C ALA A 211 9.19 -6.49 19.41
N ASP A 212 9.19 -7.82 19.30
CA ASP A 212 10.13 -8.61 18.53
C ASP A 212 9.54 -9.18 17.22
N ALA A 213 8.35 -8.73 16.84
CA ALA A 213 7.71 -9.14 15.61
C ALA A 213 8.43 -8.60 14.37
N ALA A 214 8.28 -9.28 13.24
CA ALA A 214 9.05 -9.02 12.01
C ALA A 214 8.90 -7.58 11.50
N ALA A 215 7.68 -7.05 11.51
CA ALA A 215 7.43 -5.67 11.07
C ALA A 215 8.10 -4.65 11.99
N TRP A 216 8.06 -4.87 13.31
CA TRP A 216 8.74 -4.00 14.25
C TRP A 216 10.24 -4.01 14.07
N LEU A 217 10.85 -5.20 13.96
CA LEU A 217 12.29 -5.34 13.71
C LEU A 217 12.73 -4.71 12.38
N ALA A 218 11.89 -4.80 11.34
CA ALA A 218 12.15 -4.14 10.07
C ALA A 218 12.08 -2.61 10.20
N TYR A 219 11.11 -2.09 10.96
CA TYR A 219 10.99 -0.67 11.25
C TYR A 219 12.20 -0.14 12.05
N GLU A 220 12.66 -0.86 13.07
CA GLU A 220 13.83 -0.46 13.86
C GLU A 220 15.12 -0.38 13.05
N LYS A 221 15.25 -1.19 12.00
CA LYS A 221 16.38 -1.18 11.08
C LYS A 221 16.27 -0.12 9.98
N SER A 222 15.11 0.53 9.86
CA SER A 222 14.86 1.58 8.88
C SER A 222 15.26 2.98 9.39
N ASP A 223 14.98 4.01 8.61
CA ASP A 223 15.11 5.40 9.01
C ASP A 223 14.03 5.85 10.02
N ARG A 224 13.08 5.01 10.38
CA ARG A 224 12.08 5.16 11.44
C ARG A 224 11.24 6.43 11.30
N ARG A 225 10.80 6.74 10.08
CA ARG A 225 9.92 7.88 9.80
C ARG A 225 8.64 7.81 10.60
N ARG A 226 8.13 8.96 10.99
CA ARG A 226 6.86 9.11 11.68
C ARG A 226 6.05 10.19 10.99
N TYR A 227 4.73 10.01 11.01
CA TYR A 227 3.85 11.03 10.50
C TYR A 227 3.76 12.21 11.48
N TRP A 228 4.00 13.39 10.98
CA TRP A 228 3.89 14.65 11.72
C TRP A 228 2.69 15.42 11.20
N CYS A 229 1.81 15.86 12.10
CA CYS A 229 0.67 16.69 11.76
C CYS A 229 0.78 18.05 12.47
N PRO A 230 0.36 19.14 11.81
CA PRO A 230 0.34 20.45 12.44
C PRO A 230 -0.81 20.53 13.45
N CYS A 231 -0.57 21.15 14.58
CA CYS A 231 -1.62 21.51 15.52
C CYS A 231 -2.56 22.53 14.84
N PRO A 232 -3.88 22.31 14.83
CA PRO A 232 -4.82 23.23 14.19
C PRO A 232 -4.89 24.61 14.84
N PHE A 233 -4.38 24.77 16.06
CA PHE A 233 -4.41 26.03 16.82
C PHE A 233 -3.12 26.84 16.72
N CYS A 234 -1.97 26.19 16.91
CA CYS A 234 -0.67 26.89 16.93
C CYS A 234 0.21 26.59 15.70
N GLY A 235 -0.18 25.65 14.82
CA GLY A 235 0.56 25.26 13.62
C GLY A 235 1.83 24.44 13.89
N VAL A 236 2.21 24.19 15.14
CA VAL A 236 3.40 23.40 15.45
C VAL A 236 3.18 21.95 15.08
N TYR A 237 4.15 21.36 14.37
CA TYR A 237 4.11 19.96 13.98
C TYR A 237 4.43 19.04 15.15
N GLN A 238 3.62 18.01 15.32
CA GLN A 238 3.78 16.99 16.36
C GLN A 238 3.42 15.60 15.84
N VAL A 239 3.98 14.57 16.45
CA VAL A 239 3.59 13.18 16.18
C VAL A 239 2.35 12.84 17.02
N PRO A 240 1.22 12.43 16.44
CA PRO A 240 0.08 11.95 17.20
C PRO A 240 0.46 10.71 18.02
N ARG A 241 0.38 10.83 19.35
CA ARG A 241 0.67 9.72 20.27
C ARG A 241 -0.50 9.49 21.21
N PHE A 242 -0.69 8.24 21.61
CA PHE A 242 -1.79 7.87 22.50
C PHE A 242 -1.70 8.58 23.86
N ASP A 243 -0.50 8.77 24.39
CA ASP A 243 -0.26 9.47 25.64
C ASP A 243 -0.59 10.98 25.60
N LEU A 244 -0.86 11.54 24.45
CA LEU A 244 -1.36 12.91 24.27
C LEU A 244 -2.90 12.99 24.21
N ILE A 245 -3.59 11.85 24.16
CA ILE A 245 -5.06 11.85 24.19
C ILE A 245 -5.53 12.13 25.61
N ARG A 246 -6.41 13.12 25.75
CA ARG A 246 -7.05 13.50 27.02
C ARG A 246 -8.54 13.62 26.82
N LEU A 247 -9.30 13.30 27.86
CA LEU A 247 -10.70 13.64 27.91
C LEU A 247 -10.87 15.11 28.27
N ILE A 248 -11.95 15.71 27.78
CA ILE A 248 -12.27 17.12 28.07
C ILE A 248 -12.57 17.31 29.56
N PRO A 249 -12.37 18.53 30.11
CA PRO A 249 -12.64 18.83 31.51
C PRO A 249 -14.05 18.42 31.95
N GLY A 250 -14.15 17.77 33.10
CA GLY A 250 -15.38 17.25 33.68
C GLY A 250 -15.73 15.82 33.26
N HIS A 251 -14.93 15.20 32.39
CA HIS A 251 -15.10 13.81 31.93
C HIS A 251 -13.84 12.96 32.07
N GLU A 252 -12.86 13.37 32.85
CA GLU A 252 -11.54 12.76 32.98
C GLU A 252 -11.60 11.27 33.40
N ASP A 253 -12.61 10.90 34.15
CA ASP A 253 -12.82 9.54 34.66
C ASP A 253 -13.79 8.70 33.82
N GLU A 254 -14.29 9.24 32.67
CA GLU A 254 -15.18 8.48 31.80
C GLU A 254 -14.46 7.25 31.23
N ARG A 255 -15.12 6.10 31.26
CA ARG A 255 -14.58 4.82 30.77
C ARG A 255 -15.50 4.14 29.77
N ASN A 256 -16.70 4.68 29.56
CA ASN A 256 -17.63 4.13 28.57
C ASN A 256 -17.22 4.59 27.16
N PRO A 257 -16.75 3.68 26.29
CA PRO A 257 -16.29 4.04 24.95
C PRO A 257 -17.40 4.66 24.09
N ASP A 258 -18.63 4.19 24.22
CA ASP A 258 -19.76 4.70 23.45
C ASP A 258 -20.08 6.16 23.84
N LEU A 259 -19.96 6.53 25.10
CA LEU A 259 -20.15 7.92 25.53
C LEU A 259 -19.00 8.80 25.06
N ILE A 260 -17.76 8.30 25.13
CA ILE A 260 -16.57 9.04 24.68
C ILE A 260 -16.70 9.33 23.19
N GLU A 261 -17.12 8.36 22.38
CA GLU A 261 -17.29 8.52 20.94
C GLU A 261 -18.47 9.42 20.61
N ASN A 262 -19.68 9.11 21.12
CA ASN A 262 -20.90 9.84 20.79
C ASN A 262 -20.86 11.32 21.19
N LEU A 263 -20.23 11.63 22.32
CA LEU A 263 -20.08 13.00 22.82
C LEU A 263 -18.75 13.65 22.40
N GLN A 264 -17.93 12.93 21.62
CA GLN A 264 -16.60 13.40 21.16
C GLN A 264 -15.76 13.98 22.30
N LEU A 265 -15.66 13.25 23.42
CA LEU A 265 -15.00 13.72 24.64
C LEU A 265 -13.48 13.68 24.56
N ALA A 266 -12.89 12.88 23.67
CA ALA A 266 -11.44 12.76 23.52
C ALA A 266 -10.85 13.90 22.67
N ARG A 267 -9.69 14.41 23.09
CA ARG A 267 -8.94 15.42 22.38
C ARG A 267 -7.45 15.06 22.37
N LEU A 268 -6.79 15.30 21.23
CA LEU A 268 -5.34 15.26 21.16
C LEU A 268 -4.78 16.56 21.73
N ARG A 269 -4.00 16.46 22.81
CA ARG A 269 -3.34 17.61 23.42
C ARG A 269 -2.16 18.07 22.56
N CYS A 270 -2.01 19.37 22.40
CA CYS A 270 -0.80 19.94 21.81
C CYS A 270 0.39 19.77 22.75
N GLU A 271 1.57 19.42 22.20
CA GLU A 271 2.83 19.35 22.96
C GLU A 271 3.38 20.75 23.30
N HIS A 272 2.91 21.77 22.61
CA HIS A 272 3.19 23.18 22.89
C HIS A 272 1.94 23.85 23.48
N PRO A 273 1.77 23.76 24.78
CA PRO A 273 0.67 24.44 25.44
C PRO A 273 1.09 25.91 25.64
N ASP A 274 0.68 26.78 24.71
CA ASP A 274 0.59 28.23 25.00
C ASP A 274 -0.15 28.96 23.91
#